data_54bf5d6abe618b881c0938e1a8864dcf
#
_entry.id   54bf5d6abe618b881c0938e1a8864dcf
#
_cell.length_a   1.000
_cell.length_b   1.000
_cell.length_c   1.000
_cell.angle_alpha   90.00
_cell.angle_beta   90.00
_cell.angle_gamma   90.00
#
_symmetry.space_group_name_H-M   'P 1'
#
loop_
_entity.id
_entity.type
_entity.pdbx_description
1 polymer ?
#
loop_
_entity_poly.entity_id
_entity_poly.type
_entity_poly.pdbx_seq_one_letter_code
_entity_poly.pdbx_strand_id
1 'polypeptide(L)'
;DHVYLRPLTTKSIIEVLKKHKVDAVLPTMGGQTALNLCIEADDKGIWNDFNVKIIGVDIEAINITEDRNRFKKLLKTINIPVAPAETANSFLKGKEIAQKFGFPLVIRPSFTLGGTGASFVHHAGEFEELLTRGLEASPIHEVLIDKALLGWKEYELELLRDKNDNVVIICTIENMDPMGIHTG
;
A
#
# COMPACT_ATOMS: atom_id res chain seq x y z
N ASP A 1 -17.10 -26.85 -8.62
CA ASP A 1 -16.38 -25.57 -8.67
C ASP A 1 -16.88 -24.75 -9.85
N HIS A 2 -16.95 -23.43 -9.68
CA HIS A 2 -17.44 -22.50 -10.70
C HIS A 2 -16.44 -21.37 -10.92
N VAL A 3 -16.24 -20.99 -12.18
CA VAL A 3 -15.43 -19.86 -12.59
C VAL A 3 -16.34 -18.81 -13.23
N TYR A 4 -16.17 -17.55 -12.84
CA TYR A 4 -16.94 -16.44 -13.37
C TYR A 4 -15.98 -15.43 -14.02
N LEU A 5 -16.07 -15.30 -15.35
CA LEU A 5 -15.37 -14.29 -16.12
C LEU A 5 -16.29 -13.06 -16.25
N ARG A 6 -16.20 -12.14 -15.29
CA ARG A 6 -17.04 -10.94 -15.21
C ARG A 6 -16.23 -9.74 -14.76
N PRO A 7 -16.70 -8.52 -15.02
CA PRO A 7 -16.12 -7.33 -14.41
C PRO A 7 -16.08 -7.44 -12.88
N LEU A 8 -14.97 -7.04 -12.27
CA LEU A 8 -14.80 -7.04 -10.81
C LEU A 8 -15.55 -5.83 -10.22
N THR A 9 -16.83 -6.04 -9.93
CA THR A 9 -17.74 -5.04 -9.36
C THR A 9 -18.60 -5.67 -8.28
N THR A 10 -19.09 -4.85 -7.35
CA THR A 10 -20.03 -5.29 -6.31
C THR A 10 -21.32 -5.90 -6.91
N LYS A 11 -21.76 -5.43 -8.08
CA LYS A 11 -22.88 -6.02 -8.82
C LYS A 11 -22.60 -7.47 -9.20
N SER A 12 -21.41 -7.74 -9.75
CA SER A 12 -21.02 -9.12 -10.11
C SER A 12 -20.93 -10.03 -8.89
N ILE A 13 -20.44 -9.52 -7.75
CA ILE A 13 -20.43 -10.25 -6.48
C ILE A 13 -21.85 -10.62 -6.07
N ILE A 14 -22.77 -9.67 -6.04
CA ILE A 14 -24.17 -9.90 -5.66
C ILE A 14 -24.82 -10.96 -6.57
N GLU A 15 -24.57 -10.93 -7.88
CA GLU A 15 -25.10 -11.93 -8.82
C GLU A 15 -24.59 -13.35 -8.49
N VAL A 16 -23.32 -13.49 -8.11
CA VAL A 16 -22.74 -14.77 -7.69
C VAL A 16 -23.33 -15.23 -6.36
N LEU A 17 -23.43 -14.33 -5.37
CA LEU A 17 -23.98 -14.64 -4.05
C LEU A 17 -25.47 -15.02 -4.11
N LYS A 18 -26.25 -14.44 -5.03
CA LYS A 18 -27.65 -14.85 -5.28
C LYS A 18 -27.76 -16.22 -5.89
N LYS A 19 -26.76 -16.65 -6.67
CA LYS A 19 -26.79 -17.94 -7.38
C LYS A 19 -26.24 -19.08 -6.53
N HIS A 20 -25.31 -18.79 -5.63
CA HIS A 20 -24.63 -19.78 -4.80
C HIS A 20 -24.71 -19.41 -3.34
N LYS A 21 -24.81 -20.40 -2.48
CA LYS A 21 -24.57 -20.22 -1.05
C LYS A 21 -23.07 -20.17 -0.84
N VAL A 22 -22.58 -19.01 -0.44
CA VAL A 22 -21.16 -18.75 -0.15
C VAL A 22 -21.03 -18.48 1.35
N ASP A 23 -20.20 -19.23 2.05
CA ASP A 23 -20.01 -19.07 3.49
C ASP A 23 -18.87 -18.10 3.81
N ALA A 24 -17.88 -17.98 2.90
CA ALA A 24 -16.73 -17.10 3.10
C ALA A 24 -16.15 -16.57 1.78
N VAL A 25 -15.46 -15.43 1.86
CA VAL A 25 -14.69 -14.83 0.78
C VAL A 25 -13.22 -14.67 1.20
N LEU A 26 -12.29 -14.97 0.28
CA LEU A 26 -10.84 -14.78 0.46
C LEU A 26 -10.34 -13.71 -0.53
N PRO A 27 -10.23 -12.44 -0.13
CA PRO A 27 -9.86 -11.36 -1.03
C PRO A 27 -8.34 -11.31 -1.31
N THR A 28 -7.51 -11.87 -0.45
CA THR A 28 -6.05 -11.76 -0.52
C THR A 28 -5.42 -12.44 -1.74
N MET A 29 -6.14 -13.33 -2.42
CA MET A 29 -5.65 -14.03 -3.62
C MET A 29 -5.86 -13.26 -4.93
N GLY A 30 -6.47 -12.07 -4.89
CA GLY A 30 -6.80 -11.28 -6.08
C GLY A 30 -6.08 -9.93 -6.18
N GLY A 31 -5.02 -9.74 -5.38
CA GLY A 31 -4.25 -8.48 -5.32
C GLY A 31 -5.09 -7.27 -4.90
N GLN A 32 -4.57 -6.08 -5.15
CA GLN A 32 -5.17 -4.81 -4.71
C GLN A 32 -6.61 -4.62 -5.19
N THR A 33 -6.92 -5.05 -6.40
CA THR A 33 -8.27 -4.93 -6.95
C THR A 33 -9.29 -5.72 -6.13
N ALA A 34 -8.95 -6.92 -5.68
CA ALA A 34 -9.83 -7.73 -4.85
C ALA A 34 -9.98 -7.17 -3.43
N LEU A 35 -8.90 -6.63 -2.85
CA LEU A 35 -8.93 -5.96 -1.55
C LEU A 35 -9.84 -4.72 -1.59
N ASN A 36 -9.67 -3.85 -2.59
CA ASN A 36 -10.51 -2.67 -2.77
C ASN A 36 -11.99 -3.04 -2.96
N LEU A 37 -12.25 -4.07 -3.77
CA LEU A 37 -13.62 -4.55 -4.01
C LEU A 37 -14.23 -5.18 -2.75
N CYS A 38 -13.41 -5.82 -1.91
CA CYS A 38 -13.85 -6.36 -0.63
C CYS A 38 -14.29 -5.25 0.34
N ILE A 39 -13.52 -4.16 0.42
CA ILE A 39 -13.87 -2.97 1.21
C ILE A 39 -15.16 -2.35 0.68
N GLU A 40 -15.25 -2.10 -0.64
CA GLU A 40 -16.45 -1.53 -1.26
C GLU A 40 -17.71 -2.37 -0.98
N ALA A 41 -17.59 -3.69 -0.99
CA ALA A 41 -18.68 -4.58 -0.67
C ALA A 41 -19.08 -4.55 0.82
N ASP A 42 -18.11 -4.39 1.71
CA ASP A 42 -18.33 -4.21 3.15
C ASP A 42 -19.06 -2.90 3.45
N ASP A 43 -18.58 -1.79 2.89
CA ASP A 43 -19.20 -0.46 3.02
C ASP A 43 -20.66 -0.45 2.56
N LYS A 44 -20.99 -1.29 1.58
CA LYS A 44 -22.37 -1.49 1.08
C LYS A 44 -23.18 -2.53 1.87
N GLY A 45 -22.60 -3.12 2.92
CA GLY A 45 -23.25 -4.12 3.76
C GLY A 45 -23.46 -5.49 3.09
N ILE A 46 -22.87 -5.74 1.90
CA ILE A 46 -23.14 -6.94 1.10
C ILE A 46 -22.75 -8.21 1.85
N TRP A 47 -21.62 -8.21 2.56
CA TRP A 47 -21.18 -9.40 3.30
C TRP A 47 -22.16 -9.78 4.41
N ASN A 48 -22.71 -8.79 5.11
CA ASN A 48 -23.72 -8.98 6.15
C ASN A 48 -25.05 -9.45 5.55
N ASP A 49 -25.52 -8.85 4.45
CA ASP A 49 -26.77 -9.17 3.79
C ASP A 49 -26.82 -10.64 3.31
N PHE A 50 -25.68 -11.16 2.87
CA PHE A 50 -25.54 -12.55 2.41
C PHE A 50 -24.94 -13.49 3.46
N ASN A 51 -24.64 -13.01 4.68
CA ASN A 51 -24.01 -13.77 5.76
C ASN A 51 -22.68 -14.44 5.32
N VAL A 52 -21.86 -13.69 4.58
CA VAL A 52 -20.55 -14.13 4.09
C VAL A 52 -19.45 -13.64 5.03
N LYS A 53 -18.55 -14.52 5.45
CA LYS A 53 -17.39 -14.16 6.27
C LYS A 53 -16.20 -13.79 5.40
N ILE A 54 -15.51 -12.73 5.76
CA ILE A 54 -14.20 -12.42 5.17
C ILE A 54 -13.15 -13.27 5.90
N ILE A 55 -12.30 -13.96 5.15
CA ILE A 55 -11.23 -14.81 5.68
C ILE A 55 -9.88 -14.41 5.08
N GLY A 56 -8.79 -14.77 5.78
CA GLY A 56 -7.41 -14.42 5.38
C GLY A 56 -6.95 -13.06 5.89
N VAL A 57 -7.84 -12.07 5.91
CA VAL A 57 -7.59 -10.72 6.42
C VAL A 57 -8.92 -10.11 6.85
N ASP A 58 -8.92 -9.24 7.85
CA ASP A 58 -10.11 -8.42 8.17
C ASP A 58 -10.05 -7.04 7.53
N ILE A 59 -11.22 -6.39 7.44
CA ILE A 59 -11.36 -5.06 6.80
C ILE A 59 -10.51 -4.00 7.50
N GLU A 60 -10.42 -4.04 8.83
CA GLU A 60 -9.62 -3.07 9.57
C GLU A 60 -8.12 -3.23 9.27
N ALA A 61 -7.63 -4.47 9.16
CA ALA A 61 -6.25 -4.74 8.75
C ALA A 61 -5.98 -4.23 7.34
N ILE A 62 -6.89 -4.43 6.38
CA ILE A 62 -6.76 -3.88 5.03
C ILE A 62 -6.67 -2.35 5.11
N ASN A 63 -7.61 -1.71 5.80
CA ASN A 63 -7.64 -0.24 5.92
C ASN A 63 -6.38 0.34 6.57
N ILE A 64 -5.81 -0.36 7.56
CA ILE A 64 -4.56 0.08 8.20
C ILE A 64 -3.37 -0.07 7.27
N THR A 65 -3.25 -1.20 6.57
CA THR A 65 -2.10 -1.49 5.72
C THR A 65 -2.09 -0.68 4.43
N GLU A 66 -3.26 -0.36 3.90
CA GLU A 66 -3.40 0.45 2.68
C GLU A 66 -3.22 1.97 2.96
N ASP A 67 -3.57 2.44 4.15
CA ASP A 67 -3.34 3.84 4.54
C ASP A 67 -1.97 4.01 5.20
N ARG A 68 -1.04 4.62 4.47
CA ARG A 68 0.34 4.87 4.94
C ARG A 68 0.41 5.60 6.27
N ASN A 69 -0.51 6.53 6.55
CA ASN A 69 -0.51 7.28 7.81
C ASN A 69 -1.01 6.42 8.96
N ARG A 70 -2.06 5.62 8.73
CA ARG A 70 -2.56 4.66 9.72
C ARG A 70 -1.51 3.59 10.01
N PHE A 71 -0.86 3.06 8.98
CA PHE A 71 0.21 2.08 9.12
C PHE A 71 1.40 2.63 9.91
N LYS A 72 1.87 3.85 9.58
CA LYS A 72 2.93 4.52 10.37
C LYS A 72 2.55 4.72 11.83
N LYS A 73 1.31 5.11 12.11
CA LYS A 73 0.81 5.25 13.49
C LYS A 73 0.87 3.90 14.22
N LEU A 74 0.39 2.83 13.59
CA LEU A 74 0.46 1.48 14.14
C LEU A 74 1.89 1.08 14.46
N LEU A 75 2.81 1.20 13.50
CA LEU A 75 4.22 0.84 13.70
C LEU A 75 4.87 1.62 14.84
N LYS A 76 4.50 2.89 15.01
CA LYS A 76 4.95 3.70 16.15
C LYS A 76 4.44 3.16 17.49
N THR A 77 3.20 2.66 17.58
CA THR A 77 2.66 2.11 18.83
C THR A 77 3.38 0.84 19.28
N ILE A 78 3.92 0.09 18.34
CA ILE A 78 4.68 -1.16 18.61
C ILE A 78 6.20 -0.95 18.53
N ASN A 79 6.66 0.31 18.50
CA ASN A 79 8.08 0.70 18.46
C ASN A 79 8.88 0.11 17.29
N ILE A 80 8.25 -0.11 16.14
CA ILE A 80 8.94 -0.51 14.92
C ILE A 80 9.38 0.76 14.17
N PRO A 81 10.69 0.92 13.88
CA PRO A 81 11.19 2.07 13.13
C PRO A 81 10.72 2.01 11.66
N VAL A 82 10.42 3.17 11.11
CA VAL A 82 10.07 3.35 9.70
C VAL A 82 10.97 4.37 9.06
N ALA A 83 11.21 4.24 7.76
CA ALA A 83 11.93 5.27 7.02
C ALA A 83 11.20 6.61 7.16
N PRO A 84 11.93 7.71 7.46
CA PRO A 84 11.32 9.03 7.52
C PRO A 84 10.68 9.38 6.19
N ALA A 85 9.42 9.81 6.23
CA ALA A 85 8.70 10.28 5.06
C ALA A 85 7.66 11.31 5.46
N GLU A 86 7.56 12.40 4.70
CA GLU A 86 6.59 13.47 4.90
C GLU A 86 6.02 13.93 3.55
N THR A 87 4.80 14.43 3.59
CA THR A 87 4.09 14.95 2.43
C THR A 87 4.38 16.44 2.24
N ALA A 88 4.61 16.85 1.00
CA ALA A 88 4.76 18.25 0.61
C ALA A 88 3.76 18.60 -0.50
N ASN A 89 3.06 19.72 -0.34
CA ASN A 89 2.14 20.31 -1.31
C ASN A 89 2.63 21.67 -1.85
N SER A 90 3.87 22.01 -1.55
CA SER A 90 4.54 23.22 -2.01
C SER A 90 6.05 23.03 -2.03
N PHE A 91 6.70 23.84 -2.84
CA PHE A 91 8.16 23.87 -2.91
C PHE A 91 8.81 24.18 -1.55
N LEU A 92 8.25 25.16 -0.84
CA LEU A 92 8.78 25.57 0.48
C LEU A 92 8.74 24.42 1.48
N LYS A 93 7.58 23.71 1.55
CA LYS A 93 7.43 22.55 2.43
C LYS A 93 8.37 21.41 2.05
N GLY A 94 8.54 21.15 0.77
CA GLY A 94 9.48 20.14 0.27
C GLY A 94 10.94 20.47 0.67
N LYS A 95 11.33 21.75 0.60
CA LYS A 95 12.66 22.21 1.00
C LYS A 95 12.92 22.01 2.50
N GLU A 96 11.94 22.31 3.36
CA GLU A 96 12.01 22.04 4.80
C GLU A 96 12.24 20.55 5.09
N ILE A 97 11.48 19.67 4.39
CA ILE A 97 11.62 18.22 4.53
C ILE A 97 13.00 17.76 4.08
N ALA A 98 13.48 18.26 2.94
CA ALA A 98 14.81 17.92 2.43
C ALA A 98 15.93 18.34 3.39
N GLN A 99 15.83 19.52 4.01
CA GLN A 99 16.77 19.97 5.04
C GLN A 99 16.74 19.06 6.27
N LYS A 100 15.55 18.60 6.68
CA LYS A 100 15.36 17.72 7.83
C LYS A 100 15.90 16.31 7.60
N PHE A 101 15.68 15.74 6.43
CA PHE A 101 16.03 14.34 6.14
C PHE A 101 17.45 14.20 5.57
N GLY A 102 17.97 15.25 4.92
CA GLY A 102 19.21 15.18 4.14
C GLY A 102 19.09 14.26 2.93
N PHE A 103 20.07 14.28 2.06
CA PHE A 103 20.09 13.44 0.86
C PHE A 103 20.79 12.09 1.12
N PRO A 104 20.52 11.04 0.32
CA PRO A 104 19.56 10.99 -0.80
C PRO A 104 18.10 10.88 -0.36
N LEU A 105 17.18 11.29 -1.24
CA LEU A 105 15.73 11.27 -1.04
C LEU A 105 15.03 10.55 -2.21
N VAL A 106 13.79 10.14 -1.98
CA VAL A 106 12.86 9.71 -3.04
C VAL A 106 11.66 10.65 -3.02
N ILE A 107 11.30 11.19 -4.16
CA ILE A 107 10.09 12.01 -4.36
C ILE A 107 9.09 11.16 -5.14
N ARG A 108 7.88 11.00 -4.61
CA ARG A 108 6.80 10.23 -5.22
C ARG A 108 5.56 11.09 -5.32
N PRO A 109 5.10 11.42 -6.54
CA PRO A 109 3.84 12.13 -6.71
C PRO A 109 2.67 11.33 -6.13
N SER A 110 1.76 12.01 -5.44
CA SER A 110 0.55 11.38 -4.91
C SER A 110 -0.45 11.14 -6.04
N PHE A 111 -1.19 10.03 -5.95
CA PHE A 111 -2.26 9.64 -6.88
C PHE A 111 -1.82 9.44 -8.33
N THR A 112 -0.58 9.03 -8.57
CA THR A 112 -0.12 8.58 -9.89
C THR A 112 -0.19 7.06 -10.00
N LEU A 113 -0.54 6.57 -11.21
CA LEU A 113 -0.63 5.13 -11.48
C LEU A 113 0.76 4.53 -11.71
N GLY A 114 1.00 3.34 -11.14
CA GLY A 114 2.19 2.53 -11.44
C GLY A 114 3.52 3.15 -11.03
N GLY A 115 3.55 4.04 -10.02
CA GLY A 115 4.79 4.70 -9.58
C GLY A 115 5.33 5.74 -10.57
N THR A 116 4.53 6.13 -11.57
CA THR A 116 4.90 7.13 -12.58
C THR A 116 5.33 8.45 -11.93
N GLY A 117 6.49 8.95 -12.31
CA GLY A 117 7.02 10.23 -11.82
C GLY A 117 7.80 10.14 -10.50
N ALA A 118 7.99 8.94 -9.93
CA ALA A 118 8.92 8.77 -8.82
C ALA A 118 10.35 9.11 -9.26
N SER A 119 11.07 9.84 -8.41
CA SER A 119 12.43 10.30 -8.70
C SER A 119 13.34 10.10 -7.50
N PHE A 120 14.55 9.58 -7.75
CA PHE A 120 15.62 9.62 -6.78
C PHE A 120 16.34 10.96 -6.85
N VAL A 121 16.63 11.55 -5.70
CA VAL A 121 17.36 12.80 -5.55
C VAL A 121 18.63 12.51 -4.77
N HIS A 122 19.76 12.50 -5.45
CA HIS A 122 21.04 12.14 -4.81
C HIS A 122 21.66 13.30 -4.04
N HIS A 123 21.45 14.54 -4.50
CA HIS A 123 22.04 15.75 -3.91
C HIS A 123 21.14 16.99 -4.10
N ALA A 124 21.45 18.03 -3.37
CA ALA A 124 20.65 19.27 -3.35
C ALA A 124 20.49 19.95 -4.73
N GLY A 125 21.47 19.77 -5.64
CA GLY A 125 21.42 20.38 -6.97
C GLY A 125 20.31 19.88 -7.89
N GLU A 126 19.81 18.64 -7.66
CA GLU A 126 18.72 18.05 -8.45
C GLU A 126 17.34 18.29 -7.81
N PHE A 127 17.32 18.67 -6.54
CA PHE A 127 16.12 18.64 -5.73
C PHE A 127 15.02 19.56 -6.25
N GLU A 128 15.37 20.77 -6.64
CA GLU A 128 14.39 21.79 -7.07
C GLU A 128 13.64 21.35 -8.34
N GLU A 129 14.38 20.89 -9.34
CA GLU A 129 13.80 20.40 -10.59
C GLU A 129 12.90 19.18 -10.34
N LEU A 130 13.42 18.18 -9.62
CA LEU A 130 12.70 16.93 -9.38
C LEU A 130 11.48 17.11 -8.47
N LEU A 131 11.56 18.03 -7.50
CA LEU A 131 10.40 18.38 -6.67
C LEU A 131 9.31 19.07 -7.49
N THR A 132 9.68 20.04 -8.33
CA THR A 132 8.73 20.74 -9.19
C THR A 132 8.02 19.78 -10.13
N ARG A 133 8.77 18.91 -10.82
CA ARG A 133 8.20 17.85 -11.66
C ARG A 133 7.25 16.93 -10.90
N GLY A 134 7.63 16.54 -9.68
CA GLY A 134 6.80 15.69 -8.84
C GLY A 134 5.47 16.35 -8.44
N LEU A 135 5.52 17.62 -8.06
CA LEU A 135 4.31 18.40 -7.73
C LEU A 135 3.40 18.58 -8.95
N GLU A 136 3.96 18.86 -10.12
CA GLU A 136 3.20 19.01 -11.37
C GLU A 136 2.60 17.68 -11.85
N ALA A 137 3.29 16.57 -11.63
CA ALA A 137 2.80 15.25 -12.02
C ALA A 137 1.62 14.76 -11.15
N SER A 138 1.47 15.29 -9.93
CA SER A 138 0.37 14.93 -9.03
C SER A 138 -0.91 15.70 -9.37
N PRO A 139 -2.05 15.03 -9.58
CA PRO A 139 -3.33 15.69 -9.84
C PRO A 139 -3.78 16.66 -8.73
N ILE A 140 -3.26 16.48 -7.52
CA ILE A 140 -3.57 17.31 -6.34
C ILE A 140 -2.38 18.15 -5.89
N HIS A 141 -1.32 18.28 -6.70
CA HIS A 141 -0.10 19.01 -6.37
C HIS A 141 0.52 18.58 -5.05
N GLU A 142 0.61 17.28 -4.82
CA GLU A 142 1.18 16.71 -3.61
C GLU A 142 2.21 15.63 -3.93
N VAL A 143 3.32 15.63 -3.20
CA VAL A 143 4.34 14.60 -3.26
C VAL A 143 4.62 14.02 -1.89
N LEU A 144 4.95 12.73 -1.83
CA LEU A 144 5.60 12.13 -0.67
C LEU A 144 7.12 12.21 -0.87
N ILE A 145 7.82 12.70 0.14
CA ILE A 145 9.29 12.74 0.18
C ILE A 145 9.75 11.74 1.23
N ASP A 146 10.44 10.70 0.78
CA ASP A 146 10.98 9.65 1.62
C ASP A 146 12.51 9.79 1.74
N LYS A 147 13.07 9.47 2.92
CA LYS A 147 14.51 9.24 3.04
C LYS A 147 14.89 8.00 2.23
N ALA A 148 15.77 8.14 1.26
CA ALA A 148 16.24 7.00 0.50
C ALA A 148 17.18 6.11 1.33
N LEU A 149 16.95 4.81 1.29
CA LEU A 149 17.74 3.80 1.99
C LEU A 149 18.69 3.08 1.01
N LEU A 150 19.38 3.86 0.16
CA LEU A 150 20.32 3.30 -0.83
C LEU A 150 21.43 2.50 -0.14
N GLY A 151 21.71 1.32 -0.68
CA GLY A 151 22.71 0.40 -0.15
C GLY A 151 22.24 -0.46 1.03
N TRP A 152 21.01 -0.29 1.49
CA TRP A 152 20.40 -1.22 2.43
C TRP A 152 19.98 -2.49 1.72
N LYS A 153 20.01 -3.60 2.44
CA LYS A 153 19.41 -4.85 2.00
C LYS A 153 17.93 -4.85 2.33
N GLU A 154 17.13 -5.42 1.44
CA GLU A 154 15.70 -5.58 1.61
C GLU A 154 15.36 -7.05 1.84
N TYR A 155 14.61 -7.32 2.89
CA TYR A 155 14.15 -8.66 3.24
C TYR A 155 12.64 -8.65 3.43
N GLU A 156 12.00 -9.67 2.91
CA GLU A 156 10.58 -9.94 3.09
C GLU A 156 10.38 -11.19 3.93
N LEU A 157 9.30 -11.23 4.67
CA LEU A 157 8.88 -12.37 5.46
C LEU A 157 7.50 -12.82 5.03
N GLU A 158 7.38 -14.05 4.58
CA GLU A 158 6.09 -14.67 4.35
C GLU A 158 5.59 -15.28 5.67
N LEU A 159 4.47 -14.75 6.16
CA LEU A 159 3.88 -15.12 7.44
C LEU A 159 2.48 -15.67 7.24
N LEU A 160 2.14 -16.67 8.04
CA LEU A 160 0.78 -17.14 8.18
C LEU A 160 0.38 -17.11 9.66
N ARG A 161 -0.76 -16.49 9.96
CA ARG A 161 -1.33 -16.44 11.31
C ARG A 161 -2.74 -17.00 11.31
N ASP A 162 -3.01 -17.94 12.20
CA ASP A 162 -4.34 -18.51 12.34
C ASP A 162 -5.21 -17.74 13.35
N LYS A 163 -6.48 -18.11 13.44
CA LYS A 163 -7.44 -17.49 14.38
C LYS A 163 -7.13 -17.74 15.87
N ASN A 164 -6.24 -18.67 16.19
CA ASN A 164 -5.82 -18.99 17.54
C ASN A 164 -4.50 -18.30 17.90
N ASP A 165 -4.04 -17.36 17.06
CA ASP A 165 -2.80 -16.61 17.23
C ASP A 165 -1.52 -17.46 17.07
N ASN A 166 -1.61 -18.59 16.39
CA ASN A 166 -0.42 -19.33 15.99
C ASN A 166 0.19 -18.65 14.77
N VAL A 167 1.48 -18.33 14.85
CA VAL A 167 2.23 -17.67 13.77
C VAL A 167 3.28 -18.62 13.22
N VAL A 168 3.30 -18.76 11.91
CA VAL A 168 4.32 -19.54 11.17
C VAL A 168 5.03 -18.63 10.21
N ILE A 169 6.35 -18.58 10.27
CA ILE A 169 7.18 -17.98 9.23
C ILE A 169 7.42 -19.06 8.18
N ILE A 170 6.90 -18.85 6.97
CA ILE A 170 7.00 -19.80 5.87
C ILE A 170 8.38 -19.71 5.25
N CYS A 171 8.81 -18.49 4.91
CA CYS A 171 10.14 -18.23 4.37
C CYS A 171 10.57 -16.78 4.59
N THR A 172 11.87 -16.56 4.40
CA THR A 172 12.49 -15.24 4.32
C THR A 172 13.03 -15.09 2.91
N ILE A 173 12.74 -13.96 2.27
CA ILE A 173 13.17 -13.66 0.90
C ILE A 173 14.13 -12.46 0.98
N GLU A 174 15.33 -12.61 0.43
CA GLU A 174 16.24 -11.48 0.19
C GLU A 174 15.97 -10.92 -1.20
N ASN A 175 15.58 -9.64 -1.27
CA ASN A 175 15.42 -8.97 -2.54
C ASN A 175 16.81 -8.63 -3.12
N MET A 176 17.07 -9.09 -4.33
CA MET A 176 18.37 -8.90 -5.01
C MET A 176 18.46 -7.54 -5.70
N ASP A 177 17.34 -6.89 -5.95
CA ASP A 177 17.32 -5.56 -6.53
C ASP A 177 17.73 -4.48 -5.54
N PRO A 178 18.27 -3.34 -6.00
CA PRO A 178 18.54 -2.21 -5.12
C PRO A 178 17.28 -1.73 -4.41
N MET A 179 17.42 -1.44 -3.12
CA MET A 179 16.35 -0.98 -2.24
C MET A 179 15.47 0.11 -2.89
N GLY A 180 14.17 -0.14 -2.96
CA GLY A 180 13.17 0.79 -3.45
C GLY A 180 12.92 0.77 -4.96
N ILE A 181 13.50 -0.17 -5.72
CA ILE A 181 13.25 -0.33 -7.16
C ILE A 181 12.07 -1.27 -7.38
N HIS A 182 12.15 -2.49 -6.92
CA HIS A 182 11.08 -3.46 -7.07
C HIS A 182 11.24 -4.56 -6.02
N THR A 183 10.11 -5.00 -5.45
CA THR A 183 10.04 -6.19 -4.60
C THR A 183 9.32 -7.30 -5.36
N GLY A 184 9.90 -8.49 -5.42
CA GLY A 184 9.22 -9.63 -6.03
C GLY A 184 10.12 -10.65 -6.63
#